data_cf94ddb691729026a2224133e8e95950
#
_entry.id   cf94ddb691729026a2224133e8e95950
#
_cell.length_a   1.000
_cell.length_b   1.000
_cell.length_c   1.000
_cell.angle_alpha   90.00
_cell.angle_beta   90.00
_cell.angle_gamma   90.00
#
_symmetry.space_group_name_H-M   'P 1'
#
loop_
_entity.id
_entity.type
_entity.pdbx_description
1 polymer ?
#
loop_
_entity_poly.entity_id
_entity_poly.type
_entity_poly.pdbx_seq_one_letter_code
_entity_poly.pdbx_strand_id
1 'polypeptide(L)'
;MKSQICDLLKIEFPLVAFSHCRDVVAAVSKAGGMGVLGAVGLTPEKLEIELNWIDEHVDGKPYGVDVLVPNSYVGKGENLTTDDLRACLLYTSPSPRDFVR
;
A
#
# COMPACT_ATOMS: atom_id res chain seq x y z
N MET A 1 2.33 11.97 -20.94
CA MET A 1 0.95 11.50 -21.09
C MET A 1 0.16 11.79 -19.82
N LYS A 2 -0.89 12.58 -19.96
CA LYS A 2 -1.65 12.99 -18.78
C LYS A 2 -3.09 12.49 -18.90
N SER A 3 -3.66 12.13 -17.77
CA SER A 3 -5.05 11.70 -17.68
C SER A 3 -5.59 12.14 -16.33
N GLN A 4 -6.88 11.95 -16.13
CA GLN A 4 -7.49 12.29 -14.85
C GLN A 4 -6.87 11.50 -13.70
N ILE A 5 -6.46 10.27 -13.96
CA ILE A 5 -5.86 9.46 -12.91
C ILE A 5 -4.50 10.02 -12.50
N CYS A 6 -3.78 10.64 -13.43
CA CYS A 6 -2.51 11.26 -13.09
C CYS A 6 -2.71 12.40 -12.10
N ASP A 7 -3.74 13.20 -12.33
CA ASP A 7 -4.04 14.32 -11.43
C ASP A 7 -4.55 13.81 -10.09
N LEU A 8 -5.36 12.78 -10.11
CA LEU A 8 -5.93 12.22 -8.90
C LEU A 8 -4.85 11.60 -8.02
N LEU A 9 -3.94 10.86 -8.62
CA LEU A 9 -2.89 10.16 -7.88
C LEU A 9 -1.59 10.93 -7.80
N LYS A 10 -1.50 12.07 -8.47
CA LYS A 10 -0.32 12.92 -8.48
C LYS A 10 0.90 12.20 -9.05
N ILE A 11 0.69 11.52 -10.16
CA ILE A 11 1.74 10.79 -10.87
C ILE A 11 1.90 11.35 -12.27
N GLU A 12 3.03 11.09 -12.88
CA GLU A 12 3.33 11.63 -14.21
C GLU A 12 2.73 10.77 -15.32
N PHE A 13 2.67 9.47 -15.10
CA PHE A 13 2.17 8.52 -16.09
C PHE A 13 1.03 7.71 -15.50
N PRO A 14 0.02 7.36 -16.29
CA PRO A 14 -1.09 6.55 -15.79
C PRO A 14 -0.68 5.08 -15.70
N LEU A 15 0.35 4.82 -14.90
CA LEU A 15 0.91 3.50 -14.73
C LEU A 15 0.93 3.14 -13.25
N VAL A 16 0.30 2.01 -12.93
CA VAL A 16 0.30 1.46 -11.59
C VAL A 16 0.92 0.07 -11.67
N ALA A 17 1.91 -0.19 -10.85
CA ALA A 17 2.60 -1.48 -10.86
C ALA A 17 2.58 -2.10 -9.48
N PHE A 18 2.08 -3.31 -9.41
CA PHE A 18 1.97 -4.06 -8.18
C PHE A 18 3.21 -4.93 -7.98
N SER A 19 3.72 -4.97 -6.77
CA SER A 19 4.84 -5.83 -6.44
C SER A 19 4.86 -6.15 -4.96
N HIS A 20 5.41 -7.29 -4.62
CA HIS A 20 5.66 -7.63 -3.22
C HIS A 20 7.03 -7.14 -2.77
N CYS A 21 7.81 -6.58 -3.67
CA CYS A 21 9.15 -6.11 -3.37
C CYS A 21 9.16 -4.60 -3.20
N ARG A 22 9.61 -4.14 -2.04
CA ARG A 22 9.62 -2.71 -1.73
C ARG A 22 10.51 -1.91 -2.68
N ASP A 23 11.60 -2.47 -3.12
CA ASP A 23 12.51 -1.76 -4.03
C ASP A 23 11.86 -1.54 -5.39
N VAL A 24 11.06 -2.49 -5.86
CA VAL A 24 10.32 -2.31 -7.11
C VAL A 24 9.27 -1.21 -6.93
N VAL A 25 8.56 -1.23 -5.81
CA VAL A 25 7.56 -0.20 -5.51
C VAL A 25 8.19 1.17 -5.52
N ALA A 26 9.31 1.32 -4.83
CA ALA A 26 10.00 2.61 -4.78
C ALA A 26 10.48 3.03 -6.16
N ALA A 27 11.02 2.11 -6.94
CA ALA A 27 11.54 2.42 -8.27
C ALA A 27 10.43 2.91 -9.20
N VAL A 28 9.28 2.25 -9.17
CA VAL A 28 8.15 2.64 -10.02
C VAL A 28 7.65 4.03 -9.64
N SER A 29 7.51 4.27 -8.35
CA SER A 29 7.05 5.57 -7.88
C SER A 29 8.03 6.69 -8.21
N LYS A 30 9.31 6.43 -8.05
CA LYS A 30 10.33 7.42 -8.40
C LYS A 30 10.34 7.71 -9.89
N ALA A 31 10.00 6.73 -10.70
CA ALA A 31 10.00 6.90 -12.16
C ALA A 31 8.79 7.68 -12.67
N GLY A 32 7.81 7.95 -11.84
CA GLY A 32 6.67 8.76 -12.22
C GLY A 32 5.34 8.03 -12.27
N GLY A 33 5.35 6.72 -12.04
CA GLY A 33 4.12 5.95 -11.90
C GLY A 33 3.72 5.83 -10.45
N MET A 34 2.94 4.81 -10.13
CA MET A 34 2.60 4.49 -8.76
C MET A 34 2.91 3.03 -8.48
N GLY A 35 3.87 2.79 -7.61
CA GLY A 35 4.12 1.45 -7.13
C GLY A 35 3.12 1.09 -6.05
N VAL A 36 2.66 -0.14 -6.04
CA VAL A 36 1.72 -0.63 -5.02
C VAL A 36 2.35 -1.85 -4.36
N LEU A 37 2.52 -1.76 -3.06
CA LEU A 37 3.09 -2.86 -2.29
C LEU A 37 2.01 -3.85 -1.92
N GLY A 38 2.22 -5.12 -2.25
CA GLY A 38 1.33 -6.17 -1.83
C GLY A 38 1.64 -6.54 -0.39
N ALA A 39 0.72 -6.25 0.51
CA ALA A 39 0.93 -6.45 1.94
C ALA A 39 0.35 -7.74 2.48
N VAL A 40 -0.21 -8.55 1.62
CA VAL A 40 -0.80 -9.82 2.03
C VAL A 40 0.30 -10.73 2.59
N GLY A 41 0.05 -11.26 3.76
CA GLY A 41 1.03 -12.15 4.38
C GLY A 41 2.07 -11.46 5.23
N LEU A 42 2.09 -10.15 5.23
CA LEU A 42 3.01 -9.41 6.10
C LEU A 42 2.38 -9.21 7.47
N THR A 43 3.18 -9.41 8.50
CA THR A 43 2.74 -9.04 9.84
C THR A 43 2.76 -7.53 9.97
N PRO A 44 2.03 -6.97 10.95
CA PRO A 44 2.06 -5.52 11.13
C PRO A 44 3.47 -4.97 11.32
N GLU A 45 4.31 -5.67 12.03
CA GLU A 45 5.68 -5.23 12.27
C GLU A 45 6.50 -5.22 10.99
N LYS A 46 6.36 -6.27 10.19
CA LYS A 46 7.06 -6.35 8.90
C LYS A 46 6.56 -5.29 7.93
N LEU A 47 5.26 -5.07 7.92
CA LEU A 47 4.68 -4.04 7.06
C LEU A 47 5.24 -2.67 7.44
N GLU A 48 5.34 -2.39 8.72
CA GLU A 48 5.90 -1.12 9.19
C GLU A 48 7.32 -0.93 8.67
N ILE A 49 8.13 -1.96 8.75
CA ILE A 49 9.51 -1.90 8.27
C ILE A 49 9.55 -1.62 6.77
N GLU A 50 8.70 -2.31 6.01
CA GLU A 50 8.67 -2.13 4.57
C GLU A 50 8.22 -0.73 4.18
N LEU A 51 7.20 -0.22 4.86
CA LEU A 51 6.69 1.12 4.56
C LEU A 51 7.70 2.20 4.92
N ASN A 52 8.40 2.02 6.03
CA ASN A 52 9.44 2.98 6.41
C ASN A 52 10.56 3.01 5.37
N TRP A 53 10.93 1.85 4.87
CA TRP A 53 11.95 1.77 3.83
C TRP A 53 11.51 2.49 2.57
N ILE A 54 10.26 2.25 2.16
CA ILE A 54 9.73 2.90 0.95
C ILE A 54 9.68 4.41 1.14
N ASP A 55 9.20 4.86 2.30
CA ASP A 55 9.13 6.30 2.59
C ASP A 55 10.49 6.96 2.44
N GLU A 56 11.55 6.27 2.80
CA GLU A 56 12.90 6.82 2.73
C GLU A 56 13.44 6.84 1.30
N HIS A 57 12.86 6.05 0.40
CA HIS A 57 13.44 5.83 -0.92
C HIS A 57 12.59 6.32 -2.08
N VAL A 58 11.42 6.90 -1.83
CA VAL A 58 10.55 7.35 -2.94
C VAL A 58 10.65 8.83 -3.25
N ASP A 59 11.48 9.57 -2.52
CA ASP A 59 11.64 11.02 -2.74
C ASP A 59 10.31 11.76 -2.66
N GLY A 60 9.44 11.38 -1.74
CA GLY A 60 8.15 12.04 -1.58
C GLY A 60 7.12 11.69 -2.64
N LYS A 61 7.43 10.77 -3.54
CA LYS A 61 6.47 10.37 -4.57
C LYS A 61 5.40 9.47 -3.97
N PRO A 62 4.21 9.47 -4.57
CA PRO A 62 3.12 8.64 -4.06
C PRO A 62 3.33 7.16 -4.35
N TYR A 63 2.85 6.34 -3.44
CA TYR A 63 2.80 4.89 -3.63
C TYR A 63 1.58 4.36 -2.90
N GLY A 64 1.19 3.13 -3.20
CA GLY A 64 0.04 2.53 -2.57
C GLY A 64 0.38 1.24 -1.85
N VAL A 65 -0.55 0.78 -1.05
CA VAL A 65 -0.45 -0.49 -0.34
C VAL A 65 -1.72 -1.28 -0.59
N ASP A 66 -1.54 -2.52 -1.00
CA ASP A 66 -2.68 -3.40 -1.25
C ASP A 66 -2.93 -4.25 -0.02
N VAL A 67 -4.02 -3.99 0.65
CA VAL A 67 -4.42 -4.71 1.86
C VAL A 67 -5.65 -5.54 1.52
N LEU A 68 -5.52 -6.83 1.68
CA LEU A 68 -6.60 -7.75 1.38
C LEU A 68 -7.43 -8.01 2.64
N VAL A 69 -8.71 -7.73 2.55
CA VAL A 69 -9.65 -8.01 3.63
C VAL A 69 -10.71 -8.92 3.06
N PRO A 70 -10.56 -10.24 3.19
CA PRO A 70 -11.49 -11.18 2.57
C PRO A 70 -12.84 -11.21 3.29
N ASN A 71 -13.89 -11.30 2.50
CA ASN A 71 -15.22 -11.49 3.06
C ASN A 71 -15.39 -12.89 3.61
N SER A 72 -14.78 -13.83 2.92
CA SER A 72 -14.81 -15.22 3.32
C SER A 72 -13.40 -15.58 3.73
N TYR A 73 -13.22 -16.01 4.92
CA TYR A 73 -11.93 -16.16 5.50
C TYR A 73 -11.74 -17.55 6.07
N VAL A 74 -10.52 -17.92 6.28
CA VAL A 74 -10.20 -19.19 6.91
C VAL A 74 -10.99 -19.34 8.21
N GLY A 75 -11.11 -18.26 8.91
CA GLY A 75 -11.86 -18.22 10.13
C GLY A 75 -13.32 -17.91 9.94
N LYS A 76 -13.87 -18.27 8.83
CA LYS A 76 -15.25 -17.89 8.55
C LYS A 76 -16.26 -18.50 9.51
N GLY A 77 -15.88 -19.55 10.17
CA GLY A 77 -16.71 -20.07 11.26
C GLY A 77 -16.56 -19.24 12.49
N GLU A 78 -15.61 -18.36 12.48
CA GLU A 78 -15.36 -17.45 13.57
C GLU A 78 -15.86 -16.08 13.17
N ASN A 79 -16.12 -15.30 14.16
CA ASN A 79 -16.55 -13.94 13.89
C ASN A 79 -15.35 -13.03 13.86
N LEU A 80 -14.99 -12.60 12.67
CA LEU A 80 -14.02 -11.52 12.55
C LEU A 80 -14.73 -10.26 13.02
N THR A 81 -14.24 -9.70 14.08
CA THR A 81 -14.87 -8.52 14.64
C THR A 81 -14.37 -7.29 13.90
N THR A 82 -15.14 -6.22 14.07
CA THR A 82 -14.71 -4.93 13.55
C THR A 82 -13.38 -4.53 14.15
N ASP A 83 -13.14 -4.93 15.38
CA ASP A 83 -11.89 -4.61 16.06
C ASP A 83 -10.69 -5.29 15.40
N ASP A 84 -10.86 -6.54 14.96
CA ASP A 84 -9.80 -7.25 14.28
C ASP A 84 -9.42 -6.56 12.98
N LEU A 85 -10.41 -6.15 12.22
CA LEU A 85 -10.16 -5.43 10.97
C LEU A 85 -9.55 -4.07 11.24
N ARG A 86 -10.01 -3.41 12.26
CA ARG A 86 -9.49 -2.10 12.61
C ARG A 86 -8.04 -2.16 13.04
N ALA A 87 -7.67 -3.18 13.81
CA ALA A 87 -6.29 -3.36 14.21
C ALA A 87 -5.38 -3.52 13.00
N CYS A 88 -5.83 -4.27 12.01
CA CYS A 88 -5.10 -4.44 10.77
C CYS A 88 -4.91 -3.10 10.04
N LEU A 89 -5.99 -2.33 9.95
CA LEU A 89 -5.97 -1.07 9.21
C LEU A 89 -5.18 0.01 9.92
N LEU A 90 -5.17 -0.01 11.24
CA LEU A 90 -4.48 1.02 12.00
C LEU A 90 -2.97 1.02 11.76
N TYR A 91 -2.41 -0.11 11.38
CA TYR A 91 -1.00 -0.15 11.06
C TYR A 91 -0.67 0.56 9.76
N THR A 92 -1.64 0.69 8.89
CA THR A 92 -1.43 1.33 7.60
C THR A 92 -2.03 2.72 7.53
N SER A 93 -3.00 3.00 8.40
CA SER A 93 -3.77 4.23 8.32
C SER A 93 -3.28 5.40 9.16
N PRO A 94 -2.70 5.17 10.33
CA PRO A 94 -2.43 6.31 11.23
C PRO A 94 -1.30 7.19 10.78
N SER A 95 -0.53 6.76 9.82
CA SER A 95 0.56 7.58 9.33
C SER A 95 0.15 8.24 8.03
N PRO A 96 0.93 9.17 7.54
CA PRO A 96 0.70 9.70 6.22
C PRO A 96 0.76 8.63 5.14
N ARG A 97 1.08 7.41 5.50
CA ARG A 97 1.12 6.28 4.59
C ARG A 97 -0.23 5.60 4.49
N ASP A 98 -1.23 6.31 4.12
CA ASP A 98 -2.52 5.71 3.87
C ASP A 98 -2.44 4.79 2.66
N PHE A 99 -3.58 4.29 2.22
CA PHE A 99 -3.61 3.36 1.11
C PHE A 99 -2.97 3.91 -0.15
N VAL A 100 -2.99 5.21 -0.32
CA VAL A 100 -2.38 5.88 -1.46
C VAL A 100 -1.52 7.01 -0.95
N ARG A 101 -0.28 7.05 -1.46
CA ARG A 101 0.67 8.04 -1.00
C ARG A 101 1.31 8.78 -2.13
#